data_83471cae93bd5d98a55b88e704cdd008
#
_entry.id   83471cae93bd5d98a55b88e704cdd008
#
_cell.length_a   1.000
_cell.length_b   1.000
_cell.length_c   1.000
_cell.angle_alpha   90.00
_cell.angle_beta   90.00
_cell.angle_gamma   90.00
#
_symmetry.space_group_name_H-M   'P 1'
#
loop_
_entity.id
_entity.type
_entity.pdbx_description
1 polymer ?
#
loop_
_entity_poly.entity_id
_entity_poly.type
_entity_poly.pdbx_seq_one_letter_code
_entity_poly.pdbx_strand_id
1 'polypeptide(L)'
;MTTKRTSIAAAAAILAATTAIPFAAQAQGNGTDQWSGFYAGLNAGGLWSSTSASIVENNTGGGFNGTGSGFVGGAQAGYNYLIGPVLLGGEIDFQGSTMTGGVTGGAGPSFISATQSIPWFSTFRARVGYPVGSVMPYLTGGAVWGQQRLSGFDSQFGSFDSSNNFWTYTFGGGVEGHINDRWSAKLEYLWIGSPDTPLSTPATTSINERSIGNLVRVGFNYRF
;
A
#
# COMPACT_ATOMS: atom_id res chain seq x y z
N MET A 1 12.00 -10.16 39.27
CA MET A 1 12.73 -9.17 38.42
C MET A 1 11.81 -8.73 37.31
N THR A 2 11.26 -7.53 37.43
CA THR A 2 10.19 -7.00 36.56
C THR A 2 10.82 -6.13 35.48
N THR A 3 10.92 -6.64 34.29
CA THR A 3 11.43 -5.88 33.12
C THR A 3 10.31 -5.01 32.55
N LYS A 4 10.36 -3.72 32.83
CA LYS A 4 9.51 -2.71 32.17
C LYS A 4 9.88 -2.64 30.68
N ARG A 5 8.95 -3.01 29.81
CA ARG A 5 9.04 -2.72 28.38
C ARG A 5 8.62 -1.26 28.16
N THR A 6 9.59 -0.45 27.83
CA THR A 6 9.40 0.94 27.43
C THR A 6 8.84 0.94 25.99
N SER A 7 7.61 1.38 25.83
CA SER A 7 7.02 1.63 24.52
C SER A 7 7.70 2.86 23.92
N ILE A 8 8.54 2.66 22.93
CA ILE A 8 9.09 3.75 22.12
C ILE A 8 8.01 4.12 21.11
N ALA A 9 7.27 5.17 21.40
CA ALA A 9 6.46 5.87 20.42
C ALA A 9 7.42 6.48 19.38
N ALA A 10 7.47 5.92 18.19
CA ALA A 10 8.17 6.51 17.08
C ALA A 10 7.41 7.76 16.62
N ALA A 11 7.79 8.90 17.16
CA ALA A 11 7.45 10.20 16.61
C ALA A 11 8.14 10.30 15.25
N ALA A 12 7.35 10.21 14.16
CA ALA A 12 7.82 10.50 12.82
C ALA A 12 8.17 11.99 12.76
N ALA A 13 9.43 12.33 12.98
CA ALA A 13 9.97 13.64 12.69
C ALA A 13 9.94 13.82 11.17
N ILE A 14 9.00 14.61 10.68
CA ILE A 14 9.02 15.12 9.31
C ILE A 14 10.19 16.11 9.25
N LEU A 15 11.35 15.61 8.86
CA LEU A 15 12.47 16.46 8.52
C LEU A 15 12.19 17.05 7.14
N ALA A 16 11.65 18.26 7.12
CA ALA A 16 11.54 19.08 5.92
C ALA A 16 12.96 19.44 5.47
N ALA A 17 13.56 18.57 4.66
CA ALA A 17 14.76 18.91 3.92
C ALA A 17 14.37 19.91 2.82
N THR A 18 14.43 21.18 3.14
CA THR A 18 14.37 22.27 2.17
C THR A 18 15.70 22.33 1.42
N THR A 19 15.98 21.38 0.56
CA THR A 19 16.89 21.57 -0.54
C THR A 19 16.07 22.16 -1.68
N ALA A 20 16.14 23.46 -1.85
CA ALA A 20 15.60 24.15 -3.01
C ALA A 20 16.29 23.59 -4.26
N ILE A 21 15.63 22.64 -4.91
CA ILE A 21 15.95 22.29 -6.29
C ILE A 21 15.25 23.37 -7.12
N PRO A 22 15.97 24.21 -7.86
CA PRO A 22 15.34 25.18 -8.73
C PRO A 22 14.82 24.46 -9.99
N PHE A 23 13.64 23.85 -9.90
CA PHE A 23 12.87 23.48 -11.07
C PHE A 23 12.05 24.70 -11.49
N ALA A 24 12.73 25.67 -12.12
CA ALA A 24 12.05 26.67 -12.92
C ALA A 24 11.66 26.04 -14.26
N ALA A 25 10.51 25.41 -14.30
CA ALA A 25 9.78 25.16 -15.53
C ALA A 25 8.49 25.96 -15.45
N GLN A 26 8.55 27.21 -15.85
CA GLN A 26 7.36 28.02 -16.14
C GLN A 26 6.79 27.53 -17.48
N ALA A 27 5.76 26.71 -17.43
CA ALA A 27 4.86 26.56 -18.55
C ALA A 27 3.62 27.39 -18.22
N GLN A 28 3.60 28.64 -18.68
CA GLN A 28 2.36 29.39 -18.86
C GLN A 28 1.63 28.80 -20.07
N GLY A 29 0.67 27.92 -19.83
CA GLY A 29 -0.19 27.30 -20.82
C GLY A 29 -1.65 27.63 -20.57
N ASN A 30 -2.39 27.87 -21.65
CA ASN A 30 -3.82 28.11 -21.67
C ASN A 30 -4.59 27.06 -20.84
N GLY A 31 -5.67 27.42 -20.21
CA GLY A 31 -6.52 26.72 -19.21
C GLY A 31 -6.74 25.19 -19.24
N THR A 32 -6.13 24.47 -20.19
CA THR A 32 -6.04 23.00 -20.26
C THR A 32 -4.76 22.46 -19.64
N ASP A 33 -3.72 23.28 -19.44
CA ASP A 33 -2.41 22.87 -18.91
C ASP A 33 -2.36 22.75 -17.38
N GLN A 34 -3.43 23.09 -16.68
CA GLN A 34 -3.48 23.02 -15.20
C GLN A 34 -3.24 21.60 -14.64
N TRP A 35 -3.39 20.57 -15.47
CA TRP A 35 -3.21 19.17 -15.07
C TRP A 35 -1.82 18.63 -15.34
N SER A 36 -1.01 19.29 -16.19
CA SER A 36 0.36 18.88 -16.50
C SER A 36 1.36 19.40 -15.49
N GLY A 37 2.46 18.67 -15.29
CA GLY A 37 3.59 19.08 -14.45
C GLY A 37 3.85 18.17 -13.27
N PHE A 38 4.84 18.56 -12.47
CA PHE A 38 5.21 17.88 -11.24
C PHE A 38 4.24 18.25 -10.11
N TYR A 39 3.98 17.27 -9.26
CA TYR A 39 3.25 17.47 -8.02
C TYR A 39 3.85 16.64 -6.89
N ALA A 40 3.67 17.11 -5.67
CA ALA A 40 3.95 16.37 -4.46
C ALA A 40 2.81 16.58 -3.45
N GLY A 41 2.58 15.58 -2.61
CA GLY A 41 1.46 15.64 -1.70
C GLY A 41 1.54 14.67 -0.53
N LEU A 42 0.52 14.75 0.30
CA LEU A 42 0.31 13.85 1.42
C LEU A 42 -1.01 13.11 1.22
N ASN A 43 -1.09 11.92 1.80
CA ASN A 43 -2.33 11.15 1.79
C ASN A 43 -2.53 10.39 3.09
N ALA A 44 -3.78 10.05 3.37
CA ALA A 44 -4.17 9.19 4.48
C ALA A 44 -5.40 8.36 4.10
N GLY A 45 -5.53 7.18 4.70
CA GLY A 45 -6.63 6.30 4.37
C GLY A 45 -6.76 5.07 5.27
N GLY A 46 -7.64 4.16 4.86
CA GLY A 46 -7.85 2.87 5.48
C GLY A 46 -7.46 1.73 4.54
N LEU A 47 -6.76 0.76 5.07
CA LEU A 47 -6.36 -0.47 4.41
C LEU A 47 -7.03 -1.65 5.10
N TRP A 48 -7.63 -2.55 4.34
CA TRP A 48 -8.15 -3.83 4.84
C TRP A 48 -7.81 -4.95 3.88
N SER A 49 -7.55 -6.13 4.44
CA SER A 49 -7.21 -7.31 3.67
C SER A 49 -7.95 -8.55 4.17
N SER A 50 -8.10 -9.48 3.25
CA SER A 50 -8.58 -10.83 3.53
C SER A 50 -7.59 -11.82 2.92
N THR A 51 -7.15 -12.76 3.76
CA THR A 51 -6.23 -13.83 3.34
C THR A 51 -6.93 -15.16 3.55
N SER A 52 -6.87 -16.02 2.54
CA SER A 52 -7.32 -17.40 2.62
C SER A 52 -6.22 -18.29 2.07
N ALA A 53 -5.81 -19.28 2.83
CA ALA A 53 -4.86 -20.30 2.39
C ALA A 53 -5.44 -21.68 2.63
N SER A 54 -5.25 -22.59 1.70
CA SER A 54 -5.59 -23.99 1.83
C SER A 54 -4.33 -24.85 1.76
N ILE A 55 -4.23 -25.76 2.72
CA ILE A 55 -3.16 -26.74 2.79
C ILE A 55 -3.75 -28.11 2.49
N VAL A 56 -3.10 -28.86 1.62
CA VAL A 56 -3.41 -30.26 1.37
C VAL A 56 -2.17 -31.07 1.69
N GLU A 57 -2.23 -31.80 2.79
CA GLU A 57 -1.17 -32.70 3.23
C GLU A 57 -1.74 -34.10 3.42
N ASN A 58 -1.19 -35.10 2.71
CA ASN A 58 -1.56 -36.51 2.83
C ASN A 58 -3.07 -36.79 2.89
N ASN A 59 -3.85 -36.16 2.01
CA ASN A 59 -5.31 -36.29 1.94
C ASN A 59 -6.08 -35.70 3.15
N THR A 60 -5.39 -34.95 4.03
CA THR A 60 -6.01 -34.18 5.09
C THR A 60 -5.97 -32.71 4.72
N GLY A 61 -7.15 -32.11 4.50
CA GLY A 61 -7.29 -30.71 4.17
C GLY A 61 -7.25 -29.86 5.43
N GLY A 62 -6.44 -28.81 5.44
CA GLY A 62 -6.44 -27.74 6.43
C GLY A 62 -6.62 -26.38 5.75
N GLY A 63 -7.09 -25.37 6.47
CA GLY A 63 -7.25 -24.02 5.94
C GLY A 63 -6.90 -22.97 6.98
N PHE A 64 -6.37 -21.84 6.49
CA PHE A 64 -6.13 -20.65 7.28
C PHE A 64 -6.97 -19.52 6.71
N ASN A 65 -7.62 -18.78 7.58
CA ASN A 65 -8.31 -17.55 7.23
C ASN A 65 -7.76 -16.43 8.11
N GLY A 66 -7.48 -15.29 7.49
CA GLY A 66 -7.01 -14.12 8.17
C GLY A 66 -7.68 -12.87 7.64
N THR A 67 -7.95 -11.93 8.51
CA THR A 67 -8.39 -10.58 8.14
C THR A 67 -7.50 -9.59 8.83
N GLY A 68 -7.18 -8.51 8.13
CA GLY A 68 -6.38 -7.42 8.67
C GLY A 68 -6.98 -6.08 8.28
N SER A 69 -6.79 -5.10 9.14
CA SER A 69 -7.16 -3.72 8.84
C SER A 69 -6.24 -2.74 9.56
N GLY A 70 -6.19 -1.53 9.07
CA GLY A 70 -5.39 -0.47 9.67
C GLY A 70 -5.49 0.84 8.91
N PHE A 71 -4.92 1.87 9.50
CA PHE A 71 -4.77 3.16 8.85
C PHE A 71 -3.45 3.22 8.10
N VAL A 72 -3.43 4.00 7.02
CA VAL A 72 -2.23 4.34 6.27
C VAL A 72 -2.09 5.85 6.19
N GLY A 73 -0.86 6.31 6.10
CA GLY A 73 -0.56 7.71 5.85
C GLY A 73 0.83 7.85 5.26
N GLY A 74 0.99 8.79 4.34
CA GLY A 74 2.26 8.92 3.65
C GLY A 74 2.36 10.13 2.75
N ALA A 75 3.47 10.13 1.99
CA ALA A 75 3.77 11.13 0.99
C ALA A 75 3.74 10.54 -0.41
N GLN A 76 3.43 11.37 -1.38
CA GLN A 76 3.38 11.00 -2.79
C GLN A 76 3.99 12.09 -3.65
N ALA A 77 4.54 11.71 -4.79
CA ALA A 77 5.02 12.60 -5.81
C ALA A 77 4.76 12.01 -7.19
N GLY A 78 4.57 12.86 -8.18
CA GLY A 78 4.31 12.39 -9.52
C GLY A 78 4.50 13.47 -10.57
N TYR A 79 4.38 13.03 -11.80
CA TYR A 79 4.40 13.88 -12.98
C TYR A 79 3.26 13.51 -13.91
N ASN A 80 2.55 14.50 -14.38
CA ASN A 80 1.45 14.36 -15.33
C ASN A 80 1.80 15.06 -16.64
N TYR A 81 1.39 14.45 -17.74
CA TYR A 81 1.54 14.99 -19.07
C TYR A 81 0.22 14.86 -19.84
N LEU A 82 -0.29 15.95 -20.36
CA LEU A 82 -1.54 15.99 -21.13
C LEU A 82 -1.26 15.77 -22.62
N ILE A 83 -1.93 14.79 -23.22
CA ILE A 83 -1.87 14.48 -24.64
C ILE A 83 -3.30 14.63 -25.22
N GLY A 84 -3.57 15.78 -25.82
CA GLY A 84 -4.93 16.10 -26.22
C GLY A 84 -5.88 16.10 -25.01
N PRO A 85 -6.97 15.33 -25.01
CA PRO A 85 -7.91 15.28 -23.89
C PRO A 85 -7.51 14.27 -22.81
N VAL A 86 -6.42 13.49 -22.99
CA VAL A 86 -6.03 12.40 -22.11
C VAL A 86 -4.79 12.78 -21.33
N LEU A 87 -4.82 12.59 -20.04
CA LEU A 87 -3.66 12.73 -19.16
C LEU A 87 -2.99 11.38 -18.96
N LEU A 88 -1.67 11.35 -19.15
CA LEU A 88 -0.79 10.26 -18.77
C LEU A 88 0.12 10.73 -17.64
N GLY A 89 0.35 9.89 -16.65
CA GLY A 89 1.22 10.25 -15.53
C GLY A 89 1.89 9.06 -14.87
N GLY A 90 2.88 9.38 -14.06
CA GLY A 90 3.54 8.45 -13.15
C GLY A 90 3.46 8.97 -11.71
N GLU A 91 3.22 8.10 -10.76
CA GLU A 91 3.17 8.44 -9.33
C GLU A 91 3.97 7.42 -8.53
N ILE A 92 4.74 7.91 -7.57
CA ILE A 92 5.39 7.13 -6.53
C ILE A 92 4.87 7.59 -5.18
N ASP A 93 4.63 6.66 -4.28
CA ASP A 93 4.29 7.00 -2.90
C ASP A 93 4.99 6.08 -1.89
N PHE A 94 5.14 6.60 -0.67
CA PHE A 94 5.60 5.87 0.50
C PHE A 94 4.56 6.00 1.62
N GLN A 95 4.16 4.85 2.19
CA GLN A 95 3.11 4.75 3.20
C GLN A 95 3.66 4.11 4.47
N GLY A 96 3.44 4.76 5.60
CA GLY A 96 3.45 4.09 6.90
C GLY A 96 2.08 3.48 7.17
N SER A 97 2.04 2.33 7.83
CA SER A 97 0.79 1.61 8.09
C SER A 97 0.72 1.06 9.50
N THR A 98 -0.47 1.10 10.07
CA THR A 98 -0.81 0.43 11.34
C THR A 98 -1.54 -0.90 11.11
N MET A 99 -1.51 -1.40 9.87
CA MET A 99 -2.22 -2.61 9.52
C MET A 99 -1.72 -3.81 10.33
N THR A 100 -2.65 -4.46 11.00
CA THR A 100 -2.45 -5.71 11.71
C THR A 100 -3.58 -6.67 11.41
N GLY A 101 -3.28 -7.96 11.34
CA GLY A 101 -4.26 -9.01 11.11
C GLY A 101 -3.90 -10.27 11.89
N GLY A 102 -4.92 -10.99 12.34
CA GLY A 102 -4.76 -12.30 12.95
C GLY A 102 -4.93 -13.40 11.91
N VAL A 103 -4.04 -14.38 11.95
CA VAL A 103 -4.14 -15.61 11.18
C VAL A 103 -4.23 -16.76 12.18
N THR A 104 -5.32 -17.51 12.12
CA THR A 104 -5.52 -18.69 12.95
C THR A 104 -5.82 -19.88 12.07
N GLY A 105 -5.23 -21.01 12.36
CA GLY A 105 -5.47 -22.23 11.63
C GLY A 105 -4.79 -23.43 12.27
N GLY A 106 -5.07 -24.62 11.75
CA GLY A 106 -4.44 -25.84 12.20
C GLY A 106 -4.79 -27.00 11.29
N ALA A 107 -3.96 -28.03 11.35
CA ALA A 107 -4.21 -29.33 10.74
C ALA A 107 -3.97 -30.41 11.79
N GLY A 108 -4.97 -31.23 12.07
CA GLY A 108 -4.88 -32.27 13.12
C GLY A 108 -4.72 -31.68 14.53
N PRO A 109 -3.82 -32.19 15.36
CA PRO A 109 -3.60 -31.72 16.73
C PRO A 109 -2.78 -30.43 16.84
N SER A 110 -2.25 -29.91 15.72
CA SER A 110 -1.41 -28.72 15.68
C SER A 110 -2.24 -27.46 15.49
N PHE A 111 -1.99 -26.46 16.34
CA PHE A 111 -2.62 -25.16 16.28
C PHE A 111 -1.57 -24.07 16.13
N ILE A 112 -1.80 -23.17 15.17
CA ILE A 112 -0.95 -22.00 14.91
C ILE A 112 -1.79 -20.75 15.10
N SER A 113 -1.27 -19.82 15.89
CA SER A 113 -1.80 -18.46 16.01
C SER A 113 -0.70 -17.47 15.67
N ALA A 114 -0.94 -16.66 14.66
CA ALA A 114 0.03 -15.68 14.20
C ALA A 114 -0.62 -14.31 13.99
N THR A 115 0.17 -13.27 14.20
CA THR A 115 -0.18 -11.89 13.89
C THR A 115 0.70 -11.42 12.73
N GLN A 116 0.04 -10.95 11.67
CA GLN A 116 0.67 -10.36 10.51
C GLN A 116 0.55 -8.85 10.59
N SER A 117 1.61 -8.13 10.25
CA SER A 117 1.59 -6.67 10.16
C SER A 117 2.36 -6.19 8.92
N ILE A 118 1.91 -5.08 8.35
CA ILE A 118 2.57 -4.38 7.24
C ILE A 118 2.93 -2.99 7.73
N PRO A 119 4.15 -2.76 8.25
CA PRO A 119 4.51 -1.47 8.84
C PRO A 119 4.69 -0.36 7.82
N TRP A 120 5.09 -0.68 6.59
CA TRP A 120 5.27 0.27 5.49
C TRP A 120 5.21 -0.41 4.13
N PHE A 121 4.84 0.37 3.12
CA PHE A 121 4.94 -0.01 1.71
C PHE A 121 5.10 1.22 0.82
N SER A 122 5.61 1.00 -0.39
CA SER A 122 5.72 2.00 -1.47
C SER A 122 4.98 1.50 -2.70
N THR A 123 4.43 2.41 -3.49
CA THR A 123 3.85 2.06 -4.78
C THR A 123 4.51 2.85 -5.91
N PHE A 124 4.60 2.22 -7.08
CA PHE A 124 5.10 2.78 -8.33
C PHE A 124 4.02 2.56 -9.37
N ARG A 125 3.35 3.62 -9.79
CA ARG A 125 2.13 3.50 -10.59
C ARG A 125 2.14 4.41 -11.82
N ALA A 126 1.63 3.90 -12.92
CA ALA A 126 1.16 4.71 -14.03
C ALA A 126 -0.28 5.12 -13.79
N ARG A 127 -0.68 6.28 -14.31
CA ARG A 127 -2.06 6.77 -14.27
C ARG A 127 -2.50 7.31 -15.62
N VAL A 128 -3.78 7.06 -15.93
CA VAL A 128 -4.45 7.58 -17.12
C VAL A 128 -5.71 8.30 -16.65
N GLY A 129 -5.85 9.58 -17.00
CA GLY A 129 -6.96 10.41 -16.57
C GLY A 129 -7.62 11.14 -17.76
N TYR A 130 -8.83 11.59 -17.52
CA TYR A 130 -9.58 12.41 -18.47
C TYR A 130 -10.11 13.66 -17.76
N PRO A 131 -9.43 14.81 -17.90
CA PRO A 131 -9.86 16.05 -17.28
C PRO A 131 -11.20 16.54 -17.85
N VAL A 132 -12.13 16.85 -16.93
CA VAL A 132 -13.43 17.47 -17.25
C VAL A 132 -13.56 18.73 -16.40
N GLY A 133 -13.11 19.85 -16.93
CA GLY A 133 -13.03 21.10 -16.16
C GLY A 133 -12.06 20.97 -14.97
N SER A 134 -12.55 21.27 -13.77
CA SER A 134 -11.78 21.21 -12.53
C SER A 134 -11.68 19.81 -11.89
N VAL A 135 -12.26 18.79 -12.51
CA VAL A 135 -12.30 17.41 -11.98
C VAL A 135 -11.72 16.44 -13.00
N MET A 136 -10.96 15.47 -12.53
CA MET A 136 -10.31 14.47 -13.35
C MET A 136 -10.55 13.07 -12.76
N PRO A 137 -11.44 12.25 -13.32
CA PRO A 137 -11.46 10.82 -13.10
C PRO A 137 -10.21 10.19 -13.72
N TYR A 138 -9.64 9.18 -13.05
CA TYR A 138 -8.48 8.48 -13.53
C TYR A 138 -8.45 7.01 -13.10
N LEU A 139 -7.74 6.20 -13.87
CA LEU A 139 -7.35 4.84 -13.54
C LEU A 139 -5.85 4.81 -13.27
N THR A 140 -5.43 3.90 -12.42
CA THR A 140 -4.02 3.74 -12.05
C THR A 140 -3.68 2.27 -11.85
N GLY A 141 -2.44 1.92 -12.11
CA GLY A 141 -1.93 0.57 -11.89
C GLY A 141 -0.42 0.52 -11.85
N GLY A 142 0.12 -0.47 -11.16
CA GLY A 142 1.56 -0.59 -11.01
C GLY A 142 1.99 -1.62 -9.98
N ALA A 143 3.19 -1.42 -9.43
CA ALA A 143 3.84 -2.29 -8.48
C ALA A 143 3.75 -1.75 -7.05
N VAL A 144 3.70 -2.65 -6.09
CA VAL A 144 3.80 -2.38 -4.65
C VAL A 144 5.02 -3.10 -4.11
N TRP A 145 5.83 -2.42 -3.34
CA TRP A 145 6.96 -2.96 -2.60
C TRP A 145 6.81 -2.61 -1.12
N GLY A 146 6.93 -3.61 -0.24
CA GLY A 146 6.73 -3.37 1.17
C GLY A 146 7.38 -4.44 2.05
N GLN A 147 7.22 -4.26 3.36
CA GLN A 147 7.67 -5.19 4.37
C GLN A 147 6.47 -5.79 5.10
N GLN A 148 6.51 -7.11 5.22
CA GLN A 148 5.57 -7.90 6.02
C GLN A 148 6.32 -8.48 7.20
N ARG A 149 5.70 -8.42 8.38
CA ARG A 149 6.16 -9.08 9.59
C ARG A 149 5.12 -10.09 10.03
N LEU A 150 5.59 -11.28 10.37
CA LEU A 150 4.77 -12.37 10.90
C LEU A 150 5.37 -12.81 12.22
N SER A 151 4.62 -12.67 13.30
CA SER A 151 5.02 -13.13 14.64
C SER A 151 3.92 -14.00 15.22
N GLY A 152 4.30 -15.12 15.84
CA GLY A 152 3.30 -16.06 16.33
C GLY A 152 3.86 -17.12 17.25
N PHE A 153 2.98 -18.03 17.60
CA PHE A 153 3.27 -19.19 18.42
C PHE A 153 2.74 -20.46 17.73
N ASP A 154 3.62 -21.43 17.63
CA ASP A 154 3.32 -22.78 17.18
C ASP A 154 3.37 -23.73 18.38
N SER A 155 2.38 -24.59 18.53
CA SER A 155 2.30 -25.52 19.66
C SER A 155 3.40 -26.58 19.69
N GLN A 156 4.11 -26.80 18.57
CA GLN A 156 5.21 -27.77 18.46
C GLN A 156 6.60 -27.11 18.46
N PHE A 157 6.71 -25.91 17.86
CA PHE A 157 8.01 -25.26 17.64
C PHE A 157 8.23 -24.00 18.50
N GLY A 158 7.21 -23.53 19.22
CA GLY A 158 7.31 -22.35 20.08
C GLY A 158 7.08 -21.02 19.34
N SER A 159 7.60 -19.93 19.89
CA SER A 159 7.43 -18.58 19.32
C SER A 159 8.35 -18.36 18.13
N PHE A 160 7.83 -17.70 17.09
CA PHE A 160 8.60 -17.30 15.90
C PHE A 160 8.33 -15.84 15.54
N ASP A 161 9.33 -15.21 14.94
CA ASP A 161 9.26 -13.85 14.37
C ASP A 161 10.01 -13.86 13.01
N SER A 162 9.34 -13.42 11.98
CA SER A 162 9.88 -13.36 10.61
C SER A 162 9.51 -12.04 9.95
N SER A 163 10.46 -11.47 9.22
CA SER A 163 10.28 -10.22 8.49
C SER A 163 10.79 -10.40 7.07
N ASN A 164 9.91 -10.19 6.10
CA ASN A 164 10.21 -10.37 4.69
C ASN A 164 9.75 -9.16 3.87
N ASN A 165 10.52 -8.82 2.84
CA ASN A 165 10.08 -7.87 1.84
C ASN A 165 9.25 -8.60 0.78
N PHE A 166 8.24 -7.93 0.26
CA PHE A 166 7.39 -8.47 -0.79
C PHE A 166 7.22 -7.49 -1.95
N TRP A 167 6.95 -8.04 -3.12
CA TRP A 167 6.48 -7.33 -4.29
C TRP A 167 5.09 -7.85 -4.66
N THR A 168 4.23 -6.94 -5.10
CA THR A 168 2.94 -7.28 -5.66
C THR A 168 2.50 -6.19 -6.62
N TYR A 169 1.30 -6.32 -7.17
CA TYR A 169 0.72 -5.36 -8.09
C TYR A 169 -0.52 -4.70 -7.51
N THR A 170 -0.86 -3.53 -8.04
CA THR A 170 -2.05 -2.79 -7.64
C THR A 170 -2.74 -2.21 -8.86
N PHE A 171 -4.07 -2.17 -8.79
CA PHE A 171 -4.93 -1.48 -9.75
C PHE A 171 -5.99 -0.69 -9.00
N GLY A 172 -6.40 0.40 -9.59
CA GLY A 172 -7.44 1.20 -8.98
C GLY A 172 -7.83 2.39 -9.81
N GLY A 173 -8.50 3.32 -9.17
CA GLY A 173 -8.91 4.56 -9.78
C GLY A 173 -9.37 5.55 -8.74
N GLY A 174 -9.58 6.75 -9.19
CA GLY A 174 -9.97 7.84 -8.33
C GLY A 174 -10.49 9.03 -9.10
N VAL A 175 -10.79 10.04 -8.32
CA VAL A 175 -11.17 11.34 -8.81
C VAL A 175 -10.29 12.37 -8.13
N GLU A 176 -9.68 13.25 -8.92
CA GLU A 176 -8.89 14.38 -8.43
C GLU A 176 -9.58 15.68 -8.85
N GLY A 177 -9.70 16.61 -7.92
CA GLY A 177 -10.31 17.92 -8.15
C GLY A 177 -9.37 19.05 -7.77
N HIS A 178 -9.30 20.09 -8.60
CA HIS A 178 -8.61 21.33 -8.26
C HIS A 178 -9.36 22.09 -7.17
N ILE A 179 -8.65 22.48 -6.13
CA ILE A 179 -9.12 23.42 -5.10
C ILE A 179 -8.83 24.85 -5.59
N ASN A 180 -7.64 25.01 -6.15
CA ASN A 180 -7.18 26.24 -6.82
C ASN A 180 -6.07 25.87 -7.82
N ASP A 181 -5.40 26.86 -8.43
CA ASP A 181 -4.40 26.65 -9.47
C ASP A 181 -3.20 25.76 -9.05
N ARG A 182 -2.92 25.68 -7.76
CA ARG A 182 -1.77 24.93 -7.22
C ARG A 182 -2.14 23.73 -6.36
N TRP A 183 -3.35 23.70 -5.82
CA TRP A 183 -3.78 22.66 -4.91
C TRP A 183 -4.88 21.80 -5.50
N SER A 184 -4.75 20.50 -5.34
CA SER A 184 -5.79 19.54 -5.66
C SER A 184 -6.02 18.58 -4.50
N ALA A 185 -7.24 18.03 -4.45
CA ALA A 185 -7.59 16.93 -3.58
C ALA A 185 -7.99 15.72 -4.41
N LYS A 186 -7.63 14.53 -3.97
CA LYS A 186 -8.03 13.27 -4.62
C LYS A 186 -8.66 12.30 -3.65
N LEU A 187 -9.62 11.53 -4.15
CA LEU A 187 -10.14 10.33 -3.52
C LEU A 187 -9.77 9.15 -4.40
N GLU A 188 -9.14 8.12 -3.82
CA GLU A 188 -8.60 7.00 -4.56
C GLU A 188 -8.94 5.67 -3.88
N TYR A 189 -9.29 4.68 -4.70
CA TYR A 189 -9.40 3.29 -4.31
C TYR A 189 -8.34 2.47 -5.03
N LEU A 190 -7.62 1.63 -4.29
CA LEU A 190 -6.65 0.69 -4.82
C LEU A 190 -6.97 -0.73 -4.34
N TRP A 191 -7.02 -1.63 -5.30
CA TRP A 191 -6.99 -3.05 -5.07
C TRP A 191 -5.54 -3.53 -5.15
N ILE A 192 -5.10 -4.32 -4.16
CA ILE A 192 -3.73 -4.83 -4.04
C ILE A 192 -3.80 -6.34 -4.15
N GLY A 193 -3.06 -6.90 -5.09
CA GLY A 193 -3.02 -8.34 -5.35
C GLY A 193 -2.26 -9.12 -4.28
N SER A 194 -2.30 -10.44 -4.39
CA SER A 194 -1.50 -11.33 -3.55
C SER A 194 -0.02 -11.16 -3.85
N PRO A 195 0.84 -11.00 -2.85
CA PRO A 195 2.28 -11.07 -3.07
C PRO A 195 2.67 -12.48 -3.52
N ASP A 196 3.54 -12.57 -4.54
CA ASP A 196 4.16 -13.81 -4.97
C ASP A 196 5.28 -14.20 -3.99
N THR A 197 4.92 -14.60 -2.79
CA THR A 197 5.87 -15.18 -1.83
C THR A 197 5.61 -16.67 -1.73
N PRO A 198 6.48 -17.51 -2.32
CA PRO A 198 6.42 -18.93 -2.06
C PRO A 198 6.79 -19.17 -0.59
N LEU A 199 5.83 -19.55 0.23
CA LEU A 199 6.11 -20.08 1.56
C LEU A 199 6.74 -21.46 1.37
N SER A 200 8.08 -21.52 1.34
CA SER A 200 8.82 -22.76 1.35
C SER A 200 8.84 -23.30 2.77
N THR A 201 7.99 -24.26 3.06
CA THR A 201 8.14 -25.11 4.24
C THR A 201 8.96 -26.35 3.85
N PRO A 202 9.75 -26.94 4.80
CA PRO A 202 10.54 -28.14 4.52
C PRO A 202 9.69 -29.38 4.19
N ALA A 203 8.39 -29.33 4.42
CA ALA A 203 7.45 -30.37 4.04
C ALA A 203 6.93 -30.14 2.62
N THR A 204 6.81 -31.19 1.83
CA THR A 204 6.30 -31.24 0.45
C THR A 204 4.80 -30.86 0.40
N THR A 205 4.47 -29.65 0.79
CA THR A 205 3.08 -29.18 0.94
C THR A 205 2.83 -28.08 -0.08
N SER A 206 1.84 -28.27 -0.94
CA SER A 206 1.38 -27.20 -1.83
C SER A 206 0.49 -26.25 -1.05
N ILE A 207 0.96 -25.03 -0.82
CA ILE A 207 0.17 -23.98 -0.17
C ILE A 207 -0.34 -23.05 -1.27
N ASN A 208 -1.67 -22.99 -1.44
CA ASN A 208 -2.30 -21.98 -2.27
C ASN A 208 -2.74 -20.83 -1.35
N GLU A 209 -1.99 -19.75 -1.36
CA GLU A 209 -2.31 -18.53 -0.63
C GLU A 209 -2.92 -17.50 -1.58
N ARG A 210 -4.02 -16.91 -1.19
CA ARG A 210 -4.64 -15.77 -1.86
C ARG A 210 -4.89 -14.67 -0.84
N SER A 211 -4.15 -13.60 -0.96
CA SER A 211 -4.32 -12.39 -0.15
C SER A 211 -4.79 -11.24 -1.04
N ILE A 212 -5.83 -10.56 -0.64
CA ILE A 212 -6.39 -9.40 -1.34
C ILE A 212 -6.44 -8.24 -0.36
N GLY A 213 -5.81 -7.14 -0.75
CA GLY A 213 -5.86 -5.87 -0.04
C GLY A 213 -6.75 -4.85 -0.75
N ASN A 214 -7.44 -4.04 0.04
CA ASN A 214 -8.24 -2.92 -0.44
C ASN A 214 -7.82 -1.68 0.34
N LEU A 215 -7.51 -0.60 -0.38
CA LEU A 215 -7.10 0.68 0.19
C LEU A 215 -8.00 1.77 -0.33
N VAL A 216 -8.60 2.54 0.57
CA VAL A 216 -9.26 3.82 0.25
C VAL A 216 -8.50 4.93 0.92
N ARG A 217 -8.16 5.97 0.16
CA ARG A 217 -7.39 7.11 0.68
C ARG A 217 -7.83 8.44 0.08
N VAL A 218 -7.62 9.49 0.85
CA VAL A 218 -7.73 10.88 0.43
C VAL A 218 -6.33 11.44 0.35
N GLY A 219 -6.04 12.22 -0.67
CA GLY A 219 -4.76 12.89 -0.86
C GLY A 219 -4.93 14.37 -1.17
N PHE A 220 -3.91 15.15 -0.80
CA PHE A 220 -3.78 16.55 -1.15
C PHE A 220 -2.45 16.76 -1.85
N ASN A 221 -2.48 17.38 -3.02
CA ASN A 221 -1.31 17.61 -3.85
C ASN A 221 -1.08 19.11 -4.04
N TYR A 222 0.20 19.48 -4.03
CA TYR A 222 0.69 20.77 -4.48
C TYR A 222 1.36 20.61 -5.83
N ARG A 223 1.02 21.44 -6.81
CA ARG A 223 1.58 21.48 -8.15
C ARG A 223 2.59 22.62 -8.28
N PHE A 224 3.66 22.34 -8.97
CA PHE A 224 4.79 23.26 -9.17
C PHE A 224 4.67 24.01 -10.46
#